data_06825acf3f5d2dfb2297a2ca3584d8f2
#
_entry.id   06825acf3f5d2dfb2297a2ca3584d8f2
#
_cell.length_a   1.000
_cell.length_b   1.000
_cell.length_c   1.000
_cell.angle_alpha   90.00
_cell.angle_beta   90.00
_cell.angle_gamma   90.00
#
_symmetry.space_group_name_H-M   'P 1'
#
loop_
_entity.id
_entity.type
_entity.pdbx_description
1 polymer ?
#
loop_
_entity_poly.entity_id
_entity_poly.type
_entity_poly.pdbx_seq_one_letter_code
_entity_poly.pdbx_strand_id
1 'polypeptide(L)'
;MLQRKMLSFLFMMIFIPSVRAQWKDSTRFINKEHEFETTYNKISENKVYQMLRVPVPLFAISAITYGQGDKFRTLRNTHTPNFHYRYDDFLQYTPLLAVYGMKLGGVESRSSWPRMIVSNAFSATIMAATVNSMKYTIKRERPDGSKNNSFPSGHTATAFMAATIMHREYGLTRSPLYSIGGYTVATATAFSRQLNNRHWLSDVLAGAGIGILSTELGYFLADL
;
A
#
# COMPACT_ATOMS: atom_id res chain seq x y z
N MET A 1 -1.13 28.44 3.02
CA MET A 1 -0.68 28.27 4.42
C MET A 1 -1.30 27.05 5.10
N LEU A 2 -2.55 26.71 4.82
CA LEU A 2 -3.27 25.54 5.39
C LEU A 2 -2.71 24.20 4.93
N GLN A 3 -2.30 24.07 3.65
CA GLN A 3 -1.74 22.83 3.08
C GLN A 3 -0.41 22.38 3.71
N ARG A 4 0.45 23.30 4.15
CA ARG A 4 1.70 22.95 4.84
C ARG A 4 1.47 22.36 6.24
N LYS A 5 0.43 22.81 6.94
CA LYS A 5 0.10 22.32 8.28
C LYS A 5 -0.55 20.93 8.26
N MET A 6 -1.35 20.62 7.22
CA MET A 6 -1.94 19.28 7.05
C MET A 6 -0.90 18.20 6.70
N LEU A 7 0.10 18.53 5.87
CA LEU A 7 1.18 17.59 5.52
C LEU A 7 2.04 17.22 6.74
N SER A 8 2.31 18.19 7.63
CA SER A 8 3.03 17.97 8.89
C SER A 8 2.27 17.07 9.86
N PHE A 9 0.92 17.17 9.90
CA PHE A 9 0.09 16.36 10.76
C PHE A 9 -0.02 14.90 10.27
N LEU A 10 -0.05 14.69 8.96
CA LEU A 10 -0.10 13.36 8.35
C LEU A 10 1.25 12.62 8.50
N PHE A 11 2.37 13.35 8.42
CA PHE A 11 3.71 12.80 8.63
C PHE A 11 3.95 12.42 10.11
N MET A 12 3.30 13.12 11.03
CA MET A 12 3.39 12.88 12.47
C MET A 12 2.64 11.59 12.90
N MET A 13 1.63 11.14 12.14
CA MET A 13 0.94 9.86 12.42
C MET A 13 1.68 8.63 11.92
N ILE A 14 2.65 8.80 10.97
CA ILE A 14 3.45 7.69 10.40
C ILE A 14 4.74 7.47 11.20
N PHE A 15 5.25 8.52 11.86
CA PHE A 15 6.46 8.47 12.68
C PHE A 15 6.12 9.01 14.08
N ILE A 16 5.74 8.13 15.02
CA ILE A 16 5.88 8.42 16.45
C ILE A 16 7.19 7.76 16.91
N PRO A 17 8.33 8.47 16.92
CA PRO A 17 9.45 8.05 17.74
C PRO A 17 9.01 8.22 19.19
N SER A 18 9.38 7.27 20.02
CA SER A 18 9.22 7.33 21.47
C SER A 18 10.00 8.54 22.04
N VAL A 19 9.39 9.71 22.04
CA VAL A 19 9.89 10.86 22.82
C VAL A 19 9.42 10.66 24.24
N ARG A 20 10.26 10.06 25.08
CA ARG A 20 10.12 10.15 26.53
C ARG A 20 10.43 11.58 26.96
N ALA A 21 9.43 12.43 26.99
CA ALA A 21 9.51 13.69 27.71
C ALA A 21 9.33 13.39 29.20
N GLN A 22 10.40 13.57 29.98
CA GLN A 22 10.38 13.51 31.43
C GLN A 22 9.66 14.77 31.96
N TRP A 23 8.39 14.64 32.33
CA TRP A 23 7.69 15.65 33.13
C TRP A 23 7.51 15.11 34.55
N LYS A 24 8.07 15.83 35.51
CA LYS A 24 7.91 15.60 36.96
C LYS A 24 6.55 16.13 37.40
N ASP A 25 5.86 15.30 38.19
CA ASP A 25 4.70 15.60 39.05
C ASP A 25 3.32 15.87 38.41
N SER A 26 2.51 14.81 38.36
CA SER A 26 1.23 14.68 39.09
C SER A 26 0.58 13.31 38.78
N THR A 27 0.05 12.65 39.78
CA THR A 27 -0.70 11.37 39.70
C THR A 27 -1.81 11.38 38.62
N ARG A 28 -2.32 12.56 38.29
CA ARG A 28 -3.35 12.78 37.26
C ARG A 28 -2.79 12.62 35.83
N PHE A 29 -1.51 12.93 35.59
CA PHE A 29 -0.85 12.71 34.29
C PHE A 29 -0.46 11.26 34.12
N ILE A 30 0.03 10.60 35.16
CA ILE A 30 0.38 9.17 35.15
C ILE A 30 -0.86 8.32 34.82
N ASN A 31 -2.02 8.60 35.42
CA ASN A 31 -3.25 7.88 35.14
C ASN A 31 -3.74 8.10 33.68
N LYS A 32 -3.62 9.30 33.14
CA LYS A 32 -3.96 9.58 31.74
C LYS A 32 -3.00 8.90 30.76
N GLU A 33 -1.72 8.86 31.06
CA GLU A 33 -0.71 8.20 30.22
C GLU A 33 -0.96 6.68 30.22
N HIS A 34 -1.25 6.09 31.36
CA HIS A 34 -1.58 4.66 31.49
C HIS A 34 -2.91 4.31 30.77
N GLU A 35 -3.93 5.17 30.87
CA GLU A 35 -5.19 5.02 30.14
C GLU A 35 -4.99 5.16 28.63
N PHE A 36 -4.15 6.10 28.20
CA PHE A 36 -3.78 6.27 26.79
C PHE A 36 -3.00 5.06 26.26
N GLU A 37 -1.98 4.58 26.98
CA GLU A 37 -1.23 3.39 26.59
C GLU A 37 -2.11 2.15 26.52
N THR A 38 -3.00 1.95 27.49
CA THR A 38 -3.93 0.81 27.51
C THR A 38 -4.89 0.87 26.34
N THR A 39 -5.44 2.06 26.05
CA THR A 39 -6.35 2.27 24.91
C THR A 39 -5.61 2.11 23.58
N TYR A 40 -4.39 2.66 23.46
CA TYR A 40 -3.55 2.52 22.29
C TYR A 40 -3.21 1.05 22.01
N ASN A 41 -2.80 0.28 23.04
CA ASN A 41 -2.48 -1.13 22.89
C ASN A 41 -3.71 -1.93 22.45
N LYS A 42 -4.89 -1.71 23.06
CA LYS A 42 -6.14 -2.35 22.67
C LYS A 42 -6.53 -2.04 21.22
N ILE A 43 -6.34 -0.79 20.77
CA ILE A 43 -6.61 -0.41 19.37
C ILE A 43 -5.57 -1.03 18.43
N SER A 44 -4.29 -0.97 18.81
CA SER A 44 -3.19 -1.47 17.96
C SER A 44 -3.22 -2.98 17.78
N GLU A 45 -3.75 -3.73 18.76
CA GLU A 45 -3.97 -5.18 18.70
C GLU A 45 -5.22 -5.58 17.91
N ASN A 46 -6.13 -4.64 17.65
CA ASN A 46 -7.34 -4.92 16.91
C ASN A 46 -7.02 -5.28 15.44
N LYS A 47 -7.43 -6.48 15.02
CA LYS A 47 -7.17 -6.99 13.66
C LYS A 47 -7.71 -6.05 12.58
N VAL A 48 -8.90 -5.48 12.77
CA VAL A 48 -9.52 -4.56 11.81
C VAL A 48 -8.70 -3.28 11.69
N TYR A 49 -8.23 -2.72 12.81
CA TYR A 49 -7.35 -1.56 12.79
C TYR A 49 -6.05 -1.85 12.04
N GLN A 50 -5.40 -2.98 12.30
CA GLN A 50 -4.17 -3.37 11.60
C GLN A 50 -4.38 -3.50 10.09
N MET A 51 -5.52 -4.05 9.65
CA MET A 51 -5.87 -4.17 8.23
C MET A 51 -6.13 -2.83 7.55
N LEU A 52 -6.73 -1.86 8.26
CA LEU A 52 -7.19 -0.59 7.69
C LEU A 52 -6.20 0.57 7.83
N ARG A 53 -5.27 0.52 8.79
CA ARG A 53 -4.36 1.63 9.14
C ARG A 53 -3.53 2.18 7.97
N VAL A 54 -3.20 1.36 6.97
CA VAL A 54 -2.46 1.78 5.78
C VAL A 54 -3.39 2.03 4.59
N PRO A 55 -4.35 1.15 4.23
CA PRO A 55 -5.25 1.39 3.10
C PRO A 55 -6.11 2.65 3.24
N VAL A 56 -6.66 2.93 4.42
CA VAL A 56 -7.56 4.08 4.62
C VAL A 56 -6.87 5.43 4.34
N PRO A 57 -5.68 5.75 4.88
CA PRO A 57 -4.95 6.95 4.48
C PRO A 57 -4.66 7.03 2.98
N LEU A 58 -4.31 5.91 2.32
CA LEU A 58 -4.08 5.88 0.88
C LEU A 58 -5.34 6.22 0.08
N PHE A 59 -6.50 5.68 0.48
CA PHE A 59 -7.78 6.03 -0.15
C PHE A 59 -8.16 7.49 0.10
N ALA A 60 -7.95 8.00 1.30
CA ALA A 60 -8.21 9.40 1.62
C ALA A 60 -7.36 10.35 0.76
N ILE A 61 -6.04 10.09 0.65
CA ILE A 61 -5.15 10.89 -0.20
C ILE A 61 -5.53 10.73 -1.67
N SER A 62 -5.89 9.52 -2.10
CA SER A 62 -6.39 9.27 -3.46
C SER A 62 -7.62 10.14 -3.77
N ALA A 63 -8.59 10.20 -2.86
CA ALA A 63 -9.79 11.02 -3.03
C ALA A 63 -9.47 12.52 -3.08
N ILE A 64 -8.57 13.00 -2.21
CA ILE A 64 -8.15 14.41 -2.17
C ILE A 64 -7.41 14.81 -3.46
N THR A 65 -6.60 13.89 -4.02
CA THR A 65 -5.81 14.14 -5.24
C THR A 65 -6.58 13.82 -6.52
N TYR A 66 -7.80 13.31 -6.42
CA TYR A 66 -8.63 13.02 -7.57
C TYR A 66 -8.98 14.31 -8.32
N GLY A 67 -8.60 14.40 -9.60
CA GLY A 67 -8.78 15.62 -10.41
C GLY A 67 -7.63 16.65 -10.35
N GLN A 68 -6.58 16.42 -9.51
CA GLN A 68 -5.47 17.38 -9.35
C GLN A 68 -4.20 16.97 -10.14
N GLY A 69 -4.32 16.08 -11.13
CA GLY A 69 -3.16 15.47 -11.83
C GLY A 69 -2.38 16.36 -12.81
N ASP A 70 -2.89 17.51 -13.19
CA ASP A 70 -2.35 18.31 -14.31
C ASP A 70 -0.93 18.83 -14.07
N LYS A 71 -0.58 19.22 -12.84
CA LYS A 71 0.76 19.75 -12.52
C LYS A 71 1.85 18.69 -12.71
N PHE A 72 1.63 17.46 -12.20
CA PHE A 72 2.60 16.38 -12.39
C PHE A 72 2.70 15.96 -13.84
N ARG A 73 1.58 15.87 -14.56
CA ARG A 73 1.53 15.56 -15.98
C ARG A 73 2.32 16.59 -16.79
N THR A 74 2.14 17.87 -16.52
CA THR A 74 2.87 18.96 -17.18
C THR A 74 4.36 18.84 -16.92
N LEU A 75 4.77 18.69 -15.66
CA LEU A 75 6.17 18.52 -15.26
C LEU A 75 6.81 17.31 -15.95
N ARG A 76 6.13 16.17 -15.93
CA ARG A 76 6.56 14.94 -16.62
C ARG A 76 6.72 15.17 -18.13
N ASN A 77 5.73 15.77 -18.78
CA ASN A 77 5.75 16.00 -20.22
C ASN A 77 6.85 16.99 -20.64
N THR A 78 7.22 17.93 -19.76
CA THR A 78 8.32 18.87 -20.01
C THR A 78 9.69 18.21 -19.86
N HIS A 79 9.89 17.37 -18.83
CA HIS A 79 11.23 16.87 -18.48
C HIS A 79 11.51 15.46 -18.99
N THR A 80 10.48 14.63 -19.15
CA THR A 80 10.63 13.23 -19.58
C THR A 80 9.58 12.82 -20.64
N PRO A 81 9.43 13.60 -21.76
CA PRO A 81 8.37 13.35 -22.75
C PRO A 81 8.47 11.96 -23.40
N ASN A 82 9.68 11.46 -23.59
CA ASN A 82 9.97 10.21 -24.29
C ASN A 82 10.07 8.99 -23.35
N PHE A 83 9.68 9.12 -22.08
CA PHE A 83 9.71 7.98 -21.15
C PHE A 83 8.59 7.01 -21.49
N HIS A 84 8.92 5.87 -22.14
CA HIS A 84 8.02 4.80 -22.53
C HIS A 84 8.70 3.45 -22.33
N TYR A 85 8.68 2.95 -21.11
CA TYR A 85 9.29 1.65 -20.77
C TYR A 85 8.25 0.67 -20.28
N ARG A 86 8.43 -0.60 -20.58
CA ARG A 86 7.49 -1.69 -20.23
C ARG A 86 8.01 -2.60 -19.13
N TYR A 87 9.09 -2.24 -18.45
CA TYR A 87 9.64 -3.06 -17.37
C TYR A 87 8.68 -3.20 -16.18
N ASP A 88 7.78 -2.25 -16.00
CA ASP A 88 6.74 -2.28 -14.97
C ASP A 88 5.67 -3.36 -15.20
N ASP A 89 5.52 -3.85 -16.45
CA ASP A 89 4.67 -5.00 -16.75
C ASP A 89 5.18 -6.28 -16.06
N PHE A 90 6.49 -6.39 -15.83
CA PHE A 90 7.14 -7.52 -15.14
C PHE A 90 7.45 -7.22 -13.68
N LEU A 91 7.88 -6.00 -13.38
CA LEU A 91 8.32 -5.57 -12.06
C LEU A 91 7.23 -5.77 -11.00
N GLN A 92 5.95 -5.60 -11.37
CA GLN A 92 4.80 -5.78 -10.48
C GLN A 92 4.72 -7.19 -9.85
N TYR A 93 5.28 -8.22 -10.50
CA TYR A 93 5.24 -9.60 -10.02
C TYR A 93 6.50 -10.02 -9.26
N THR A 94 7.56 -9.22 -9.31
CA THR A 94 8.87 -9.59 -8.74
C THR A 94 8.81 -9.93 -7.25
N PRO A 95 8.11 -9.20 -6.36
CA PRO A 95 8.05 -9.59 -4.95
C PRO A 95 7.34 -10.94 -4.76
N LEU A 96 6.30 -11.24 -5.56
CA LEU A 96 5.59 -12.51 -5.47
C LEU A 96 6.46 -13.68 -5.96
N LEU A 97 7.17 -13.49 -7.08
CA LEU A 97 8.13 -14.48 -7.58
C LEU A 97 9.23 -14.76 -6.56
N ALA A 98 9.73 -13.71 -5.88
CA ALA A 98 10.71 -13.87 -4.80
C ALA A 98 10.14 -14.68 -3.63
N VAL A 99 8.90 -14.46 -3.21
CA VAL A 99 8.22 -15.21 -2.15
C VAL A 99 8.20 -16.70 -2.49
N TYR A 100 7.73 -17.06 -3.67
CA TYR A 100 7.66 -18.46 -4.10
C TYR A 100 9.05 -19.06 -4.32
N GLY A 101 9.98 -18.32 -4.92
CA GLY A 101 11.36 -18.75 -5.13
C GLY A 101 12.09 -19.06 -3.82
N MET A 102 11.97 -18.19 -2.82
CA MET A 102 12.55 -18.44 -1.49
C MET A 102 11.93 -19.65 -0.81
N LYS A 103 10.62 -19.82 -0.91
CA LYS A 103 9.92 -20.97 -0.32
C LYS A 103 10.33 -22.30 -0.99
N LEU A 104 10.46 -22.32 -2.31
CA LEU A 104 10.97 -23.46 -3.08
C LEU A 104 12.44 -23.75 -2.71
N GLY A 105 13.24 -22.73 -2.46
CA GLY A 105 14.62 -22.83 -1.98
C GLY A 105 14.76 -23.25 -0.51
N GLY A 106 13.65 -23.61 0.18
CA GLY A 106 13.69 -24.10 1.56
C GLY A 106 13.71 -22.98 2.61
N VAL A 107 13.57 -21.70 2.22
CA VAL A 107 13.46 -20.62 3.20
C VAL A 107 12.09 -20.70 3.87
N GLU A 108 12.09 -20.94 5.17
CA GLU A 108 10.88 -21.07 5.96
C GLU A 108 10.06 -19.76 5.95
N SER A 109 8.80 -19.82 5.57
CA SER A 109 7.83 -18.74 5.55
C SER A 109 6.82 -18.88 6.69
N ARG A 110 6.03 -17.82 6.93
CA ARG A 110 4.95 -17.83 7.94
C ARG A 110 3.95 -18.95 7.72
N SER A 111 3.56 -19.20 6.47
CA SER A 111 2.45 -20.10 6.13
C SER A 111 2.94 -21.41 5.54
N SER A 112 2.23 -22.52 5.79
CA SER A 112 2.38 -23.75 5.03
C SER A 112 2.03 -23.54 3.53
N TRP A 113 2.42 -24.45 2.65
CA TRP A 113 2.11 -24.34 1.22
C TRP A 113 0.62 -24.17 0.92
N PRO A 114 -0.28 -25.05 1.44
CA PRO A 114 -1.72 -24.91 1.16
C PRO A 114 -2.27 -23.57 1.64
N ARG A 115 -1.90 -23.15 2.85
CA ARG A 115 -2.37 -21.87 3.42
C ARG A 115 -1.91 -20.66 2.63
N MET A 116 -0.64 -20.62 2.21
CA MET A 116 -0.11 -19.53 1.39
C MET A 116 -0.84 -19.45 0.04
N ILE A 117 -1.09 -20.59 -0.61
CA ILE A 117 -1.80 -20.64 -1.89
C ILE A 117 -3.23 -20.13 -1.73
N VAL A 118 -3.95 -20.57 -0.70
CA VAL A 118 -5.34 -20.15 -0.43
C VAL A 118 -5.40 -18.65 -0.11
N SER A 119 -4.53 -18.16 0.79
CA SER A 119 -4.46 -16.73 1.12
C SER A 119 -4.20 -15.87 -0.12
N ASN A 120 -3.26 -16.29 -0.97
CA ASN A 120 -2.90 -15.57 -2.19
C ASN A 120 -4.03 -15.64 -3.24
N ALA A 121 -4.74 -16.76 -3.35
CA ALA A 121 -5.89 -16.88 -4.24
C ALA A 121 -7.03 -15.94 -3.82
N PHE A 122 -7.39 -15.88 -2.53
CA PHE A 122 -8.36 -14.91 -2.03
C PHE A 122 -7.90 -13.47 -2.29
N SER A 123 -6.64 -13.16 -1.96
CA SER A 123 -6.06 -11.82 -2.19
C SER A 123 -6.17 -11.39 -3.65
N ALA A 124 -5.77 -12.25 -4.57
CA ALA A 124 -5.80 -11.98 -6.00
C ALA A 124 -7.24 -11.84 -6.53
N THR A 125 -8.17 -12.68 -6.06
CA THR A 125 -9.57 -12.63 -6.46
C THR A 125 -10.23 -11.33 -6.00
N ILE A 126 -10.06 -10.96 -4.73
CA ILE A 126 -10.61 -9.72 -4.17
C ILE A 126 -10.03 -8.50 -4.91
N MET A 127 -8.71 -8.47 -5.08
CA MET A 127 -8.02 -7.40 -5.80
C MET A 127 -8.53 -7.27 -7.24
N ALA A 128 -8.57 -8.36 -7.99
CA ALA A 128 -8.99 -8.34 -9.38
C ALA A 128 -10.47 -7.95 -9.54
N ALA A 129 -11.35 -8.48 -8.69
CA ALA A 129 -12.76 -8.12 -8.68
C ALA A 129 -12.96 -6.63 -8.40
N THR A 130 -12.28 -6.08 -7.36
CA THR A 130 -12.38 -4.68 -6.98
C THR A 130 -11.85 -3.76 -8.09
N VAL A 131 -10.63 -4.02 -8.58
CA VAL A 131 -10.00 -3.21 -9.64
C VAL A 131 -10.85 -3.18 -10.91
N ASN A 132 -11.31 -4.35 -11.37
CA ASN A 132 -12.10 -4.42 -12.60
C ASN A 132 -13.47 -3.75 -12.43
N SER A 133 -14.20 -4.01 -11.35
CA SER A 133 -15.48 -3.37 -11.08
C SER A 133 -15.35 -1.84 -11.10
N MET A 134 -14.33 -1.29 -10.44
CA MET A 134 -14.09 0.16 -10.43
C MET A 134 -13.72 0.70 -11.81
N LYS A 135 -12.92 -0.01 -12.61
CA LYS A 135 -12.60 0.39 -13.99
C LYS A 135 -13.82 0.47 -14.89
N TYR A 136 -14.72 -0.49 -14.79
CA TYR A 136 -15.97 -0.52 -15.58
C TYR A 136 -16.96 0.56 -15.15
N THR A 137 -16.97 0.91 -13.86
CA THR A 137 -17.92 1.88 -13.31
C THR A 137 -17.45 3.32 -13.48
N ILE A 138 -16.17 3.61 -13.13
CA ILE A 138 -15.66 4.99 -13.04
C ILE A 138 -15.23 5.52 -14.41
N LYS A 139 -14.75 4.68 -15.32
CA LYS A 139 -14.37 5.00 -16.71
C LYS A 139 -13.50 6.26 -16.85
N ARG A 140 -12.53 6.44 -15.96
CA ARG A 140 -11.63 7.60 -15.98
C ARG A 140 -10.66 7.54 -17.14
N GLU A 141 -10.49 8.66 -17.85
CA GLU A 141 -9.51 8.80 -18.92
C GLU A 141 -8.08 8.78 -18.37
N ARG A 142 -7.18 8.13 -19.11
CA ARG A 142 -5.73 8.10 -18.79
C ARG A 142 -5.08 9.45 -19.08
N PRO A 143 -3.96 9.78 -18.40
CA PRO A 143 -3.20 11.00 -18.69
C PRO A 143 -2.76 11.13 -20.15
N ASP A 144 -2.48 10.00 -20.83
CA ASP A 144 -2.10 9.95 -22.25
C ASP A 144 -3.28 9.95 -23.24
N GLY A 145 -4.52 9.98 -22.75
CA GLY A 145 -5.72 9.95 -23.59
C GLY A 145 -6.03 8.60 -24.25
N SER A 146 -5.23 7.54 -24.00
CA SER A 146 -5.31 6.28 -24.76
C SER A 146 -6.56 5.46 -24.48
N LYS A 147 -7.10 5.49 -23.27
CA LYS A 147 -8.24 4.66 -22.83
C LYS A 147 -8.95 5.27 -21.61
N ASN A 148 -10.22 4.88 -21.41
CA ASN A 148 -11.05 5.31 -20.27
C ASN A 148 -11.08 4.24 -19.15
N ASN A 149 -9.92 3.74 -18.73
CA ASN A 149 -9.77 2.74 -17.68
C ASN A 149 -8.58 3.03 -16.74
N SER A 150 -8.36 4.32 -16.46
CA SER A 150 -7.24 4.73 -15.63
C SER A 150 -7.41 4.34 -14.18
N PHE A 151 -8.58 4.58 -13.59
CA PHE A 151 -8.80 4.38 -12.15
C PHE A 151 -9.45 3.02 -11.84
N PRO A 152 -8.94 2.31 -10.84
CA PRO A 152 -7.64 2.44 -10.19
C PRO A 152 -6.51 1.76 -11.01
N SER A 153 -5.24 1.98 -10.60
CA SER A 153 -4.10 1.35 -11.27
C SER A 153 -3.98 -0.14 -10.93
N GLY A 154 -4.21 -1.01 -11.93
CA GLY A 154 -4.09 -2.46 -11.74
C GLY A 154 -2.64 -2.92 -11.49
N HIS A 155 -1.65 -2.38 -12.21
CA HIS A 155 -0.22 -2.70 -11.99
C HIS A 155 0.20 -2.35 -10.57
N THR A 156 -0.21 -1.18 -10.07
CA THR A 156 0.09 -0.78 -8.70
C THR A 156 -0.60 -1.70 -7.69
N ALA A 157 -1.87 -2.07 -7.92
CA ALA A 157 -2.60 -2.99 -7.05
C ALA A 157 -1.90 -4.35 -6.98
N THR A 158 -1.48 -4.91 -8.12
CA THR A 158 -0.73 -6.17 -8.18
C THR A 158 0.61 -6.07 -7.45
N ALA A 159 1.38 -4.99 -7.67
CA ALA A 159 2.68 -4.80 -7.04
C ALA A 159 2.57 -4.66 -5.51
N PHE A 160 1.59 -3.90 -5.02
CA PHE A 160 1.38 -3.74 -3.58
C PHE A 160 0.77 -4.99 -2.94
N MET A 161 -0.08 -5.74 -3.64
CA MET A 161 -0.51 -7.07 -3.20
C MET A 161 0.70 -8.00 -3.03
N ALA A 162 1.56 -8.11 -4.05
CA ALA A 162 2.77 -8.93 -4.02
C ALA A 162 3.75 -8.53 -2.89
N ALA A 163 3.94 -7.23 -2.68
CA ALA A 163 4.76 -6.69 -1.60
C ALA A 163 4.17 -6.99 -0.21
N THR A 164 2.84 -6.92 -0.08
CA THR A 164 2.16 -7.24 1.20
C THR A 164 2.21 -8.73 1.49
N ILE A 165 2.12 -9.58 0.48
CA ILE A 165 2.35 -11.03 0.62
C ILE A 165 3.78 -11.28 1.13
N MET A 166 4.80 -10.65 0.53
CA MET A 166 6.19 -10.75 0.98
C MET A 166 6.36 -10.26 2.43
N HIS A 167 5.72 -9.16 2.78
CA HIS A 167 5.69 -8.66 4.16
C HIS A 167 5.09 -9.68 5.13
N ARG A 168 3.95 -10.28 4.80
CA ARG A 168 3.26 -11.26 5.63
C ARG A 168 4.05 -12.56 5.80
N GLU A 169 4.66 -13.06 4.71
CA GLU A 169 5.35 -14.35 4.72
C GLU A 169 6.76 -14.28 5.30
N TYR A 170 7.50 -13.21 5.06
CA TYR A 170 8.91 -13.08 5.45
C TYR A 170 9.23 -11.82 6.26
N GLY A 171 8.56 -10.71 5.97
CA GLY A 171 8.85 -9.43 6.61
C GLY A 171 8.57 -9.40 8.10
N LEU A 172 7.49 -10.04 8.53
CA LEU A 172 7.09 -10.11 9.94
C LEU A 172 7.79 -11.23 10.72
N THR A 173 8.26 -12.27 10.03
CA THR A 173 8.76 -13.49 10.67
C THR A 173 10.28 -13.64 10.62
N ARG A 174 10.94 -13.06 9.61
CA ARG A 174 12.38 -13.21 9.40
C ARG A 174 13.16 -11.91 9.48
N SER A 175 12.83 -10.94 8.62
CA SER A 175 13.54 -9.65 8.60
C SER A 175 12.69 -8.56 7.97
N PRO A 176 12.64 -7.35 8.56
CA PRO A 176 12.00 -6.18 7.95
C PRO A 176 12.54 -5.82 6.57
N LEU A 177 13.75 -6.27 6.21
CA LEU A 177 14.35 -6.02 4.90
C LEU A 177 13.52 -6.59 3.76
N TYR A 178 12.82 -7.72 3.96
CA TYR A 178 11.89 -8.26 2.96
C TYR A 178 10.73 -7.32 2.70
N SER A 179 10.19 -6.71 3.76
CA SER A 179 9.13 -5.69 3.61
C SER A 179 9.63 -4.47 2.87
N ILE A 180 10.80 -3.95 3.26
CA ILE A 180 11.42 -2.79 2.63
C ILE A 180 11.66 -3.07 1.15
N GLY A 181 12.26 -4.21 0.80
CA GLY A 181 12.51 -4.60 -0.59
C GLY A 181 11.22 -4.73 -1.40
N GLY A 182 10.22 -5.44 -0.89
CA GLY A 182 8.94 -5.62 -1.54
C GLY A 182 8.22 -4.30 -1.82
N TYR A 183 8.10 -3.44 -0.81
CA TYR A 183 7.44 -2.15 -0.97
C TYR A 183 8.25 -1.15 -1.80
N THR A 184 9.58 -1.24 -1.82
CA THR A 184 10.41 -0.45 -2.74
C THR A 184 10.11 -0.81 -4.19
N VAL A 185 10.05 -2.09 -4.52
CA VAL A 185 9.68 -2.56 -5.87
C VAL A 185 8.25 -2.13 -6.24
N ALA A 186 7.30 -2.26 -5.32
CA ALA A 186 5.93 -1.83 -5.55
C ALA A 186 5.82 -0.31 -5.79
N THR A 187 6.57 0.49 -5.03
CA THR A 187 6.63 1.94 -5.20
C THR A 187 7.29 2.33 -6.52
N ALA A 188 8.37 1.65 -6.91
CA ALA A 188 9.02 1.85 -8.22
C ALA A 188 8.07 1.52 -9.37
N THR A 189 7.29 0.43 -9.26
CA THR A 189 6.23 0.10 -10.22
C THR A 189 5.19 1.22 -10.30
N ALA A 190 4.70 1.69 -9.17
CA ALA A 190 3.72 2.76 -9.08
C ALA A 190 4.22 4.07 -9.73
N PHE A 191 5.46 4.44 -9.44
CA PHE A 191 6.09 5.63 -10.02
C PHE A 191 6.30 5.49 -11.53
N SER A 192 6.72 4.30 -11.99
CA SER A 192 6.84 4.01 -13.43
C SER A 192 5.51 4.20 -14.17
N ARG A 193 4.36 3.84 -13.57
CA ARG A 193 3.05 4.06 -14.20
C ARG A 193 2.73 5.53 -14.42
N GLN A 194 3.19 6.41 -13.52
CA GLN A 194 3.04 7.86 -13.69
C GLN A 194 4.03 8.40 -14.72
N LEU A 195 5.29 7.96 -14.70
CA LEU A 195 6.29 8.35 -15.69
C LEU A 195 5.90 7.88 -17.11
N ASN A 196 5.27 6.73 -17.24
CA ASN A 196 4.71 6.22 -18.50
C ASN A 196 3.41 6.94 -18.93
N ASN A 197 2.97 7.97 -18.19
CA ASN A 197 1.74 8.73 -18.46
C ASN A 197 0.47 7.86 -18.52
N ARG A 198 0.47 6.70 -17.83
CA ARG A 198 -0.62 5.70 -17.87
C ARG A 198 -1.65 5.88 -16.76
N HIS A 199 -1.25 6.47 -15.64
CA HIS A 199 -2.08 6.62 -14.45
C HIS A 199 -1.82 7.95 -13.74
N TRP A 200 -2.89 8.53 -13.17
CA TRP A 200 -2.83 9.67 -12.28
C TRP A 200 -2.32 9.27 -10.88
N LEU A 201 -1.85 10.22 -10.09
CA LEU A 201 -1.42 9.96 -8.70
C LEU A 201 -2.53 9.28 -7.88
N SER A 202 -3.76 9.76 -7.99
CA SER A 202 -4.92 9.16 -7.30
C SER A 202 -5.17 7.70 -7.70
N ASP A 203 -4.98 7.35 -8.99
CA ASP A 203 -5.16 5.97 -9.46
C ASP A 203 -4.14 5.02 -8.84
N VAL A 204 -2.91 5.52 -8.68
CA VAL A 204 -1.80 4.78 -8.08
C VAL A 204 -2.02 4.59 -6.59
N LEU A 205 -2.42 5.64 -5.87
CA LEU A 205 -2.72 5.56 -4.44
C LEU A 205 -3.90 4.63 -4.14
N ALA A 206 -4.97 4.72 -4.94
CA ALA A 206 -6.09 3.78 -4.82
C ALA A 206 -5.66 2.34 -5.10
N GLY A 207 -4.85 2.13 -6.15
CA GLY A 207 -4.29 0.82 -6.48
C GLY A 207 -3.47 0.23 -5.33
N ALA A 208 -2.58 1.03 -4.72
CA ALA A 208 -1.79 0.61 -3.57
C ALA A 208 -2.69 0.21 -2.38
N GLY A 209 -3.68 1.03 -2.04
CA GLY A 209 -4.64 0.75 -0.98
C GLY A 209 -5.44 -0.54 -1.24
N ILE A 210 -5.91 -0.76 -2.48
CA ILE A 210 -6.62 -1.98 -2.87
C ILE A 210 -5.70 -3.20 -2.74
N GLY A 211 -4.47 -3.14 -3.25
CA GLY A 211 -3.52 -4.25 -3.17
C GLY A 211 -3.23 -4.68 -1.74
N ILE A 212 -2.96 -3.72 -0.85
CA ILE A 212 -2.72 -4.00 0.58
C ILE A 212 -3.97 -4.58 1.23
N LEU A 213 -5.13 -3.91 1.10
CA LEU A 213 -6.37 -4.34 1.74
C LEU A 213 -6.82 -5.73 1.27
N SER A 214 -6.71 -6.01 -0.03
CA SER A 214 -7.07 -7.32 -0.58
C SER A 214 -6.19 -8.43 -0.02
N THR A 215 -4.91 -8.15 0.22
CA THR A 215 -3.99 -9.12 0.85
C THR A 215 -4.38 -9.36 2.31
N GLU A 216 -4.60 -8.28 3.07
CA GLU A 216 -5.01 -8.40 4.48
C GLU A 216 -6.30 -9.21 4.62
N LEU A 217 -7.32 -8.94 3.76
CA LEU A 217 -8.57 -9.69 3.72
C LEU A 217 -8.35 -11.15 3.29
N GLY A 218 -7.50 -11.41 2.29
CA GLY A 218 -7.21 -12.76 1.82
C GLY A 218 -6.57 -13.63 2.89
N TYR A 219 -5.64 -13.07 3.66
CA TYR A 219 -5.03 -13.77 4.81
C TYR A 219 -6.04 -13.95 5.96
N PHE A 220 -6.87 -12.93 6.23
CA PHE A 220 -7.90 -13.05 7.23
C PHE A 220 -8.90 -14.17 6.92
N LEU A 221 -9.38 -14.26 5.68
CA LEU A 221 -10.31 -15.31 5.23
C LEU A 221 -9.70 -16.71 5.26
N ALA A 222 -8.40 -16.82 4.96
CA ALA A 222 -7.70 -18.11 5.03
C ALA A 222 -7.38 -18.53 6.47
N ASP A 223 -7.53 -17.64 7.45
CA ASP A 223 -7.34 -17.88 8.87
C ASP A 223 -8.66 -18.27 9.61
N LEU A 224 -9.81 -18.17 8.90
CA LEU A 224 -11.13 -18.64 9.39
C LEU A 224 -11.28 -20.15 9.25
#